data_fa83b8a32653cfec287468057220bb3b
#
_entry.id   fa83b8a32653cfec287468057220bb3b
#
_cell.length_a   1.000
_cell.length_b   1.000
_cell.length_c   1.000
_cell.angle_alpha   90.00
_cell.angle_beta   90.00
_cell.angle_gamma   90.00
#
_symmetry.space_group_name_H-M   'P 1'
#
loop_
_entity.id
_entity.type
_entity.pdbx_description
1 polymer ?
#
loop_
_entity_poly.entity_id
_entity_poly.type
_entity_poly.pdbx_seq_one_letter_code
_entity_poly.pdbx_strand_id
1 'polypeptide(L)'
;CKLGIIISQTPVMHTGLETIMRHHFPETELYHYNSSAEITLPLLNPIDMVLAELPCAPEDARRECEAYYSLVAQAPGVHWIFLVPAASFNMAVQLLMRPETTLLSTAEPVEGVVNAVRLGREKAERVSQMLVTPRQAQEKEPASSVMLTTSEKQVLRLLGKGWGINQIAQMLKKSNKTISAQKNSAMRRLSLRGNAEMYAWISSLQGLKELNLLSLHKEQAEWNTESKNETLR
;
A
#
# COMPACT_ATOMS: atom_id res chain seq x y z
N CYS A 1 5.07 33.41 8.01
CA CYS A 1 5.25 32.29 8.91
C CYS A 1 4.40 31.14 8.39
N LYS A 2 4.96 29.95 8.23
CA LYS A 2 4.19 28.76 7.85
C LYS A 2 3.66 28.09 9.12
N LEU A 3 2.48 27.52 9.02
CA LEU A 3 1.87 26.79 10.12
C LEU A 3 1.79 25.30 9.79
N GLY A 4 2.31 24.47 10.68
CA GLY A 4 2.34 23.02 10.50
C GLY A 4 1.73 22.27 11.68
N ILE A 5 1.18 21.09 11.41
CA ILE A 5 0.67 20.16 12.41
C ILE A 5 1.48 18.86 12.35
N ILE A 6 1.84 18.33 13.51
CA ILE A 6 2.38 16.98 13.67
C ILE A 6 1.34 16.15 14.43
N ILE A 7 0.96 14.99 13.85
CA ILE A 7 0.03 14.03 14.45
C ILE A 7 0.74 12.68 14.58
N SER A 8 1.01 12.27 15.82
CA SER A 8 1.62 10.96 16.08
C SER A 8 1.29 10.50 17.51
N GLN A 9 0.96 9.23 17.66
CA GLN A 9 0.80 8.55 18.96
C GLN A 9 2.12 8.00 19.49
N THR A 10 3.15 7.94 18.65
CA THR A 10 4.46 7.38 18.96
C THR A 10 5.39 8.49 19.44
N PRO A 11 5.80 8.54 20.73
CA PRO A 11 6.62 9.62 21.25
C PRO A 11 7.93 9.85 20.50
N VAL A 12 8.58 8.75 20.05
CA VAL A 12 9.84 8.83 19.30
C VAL A 12 9.62 9.46 17.91
N MET A 13 8.56 9.07 17.21
CA MET A 13 8.22 9.65 15.91
C MET A 13 7.85 11.12 16.05
N HIS A 14 7.05 11.44 17.04
CA HIS A 14 6.67 12.82 17.36
C HIS A 14 7.90 13.72 17.57
N THR A 15 8.81 13.30 18.47
CA THR A 15 10.05 14.04 18.75
C THR A 15 10.97 14.11 17.53
N GLY A 16 11.05 13.01 16.76
CA GLY A 16 11.84 12.95 15.53
C GLY A 16 11.36 13.95 14.49
N LEU A 17 10.07 13.97 14.20
CA LEU A 17 9.46 14.91 13.24
C LEU A 17 9.61 16.36 13.71
N GLU A 18 9.37 16.63 14.98
CA GLU A 18 9.58 17.97 15.56
C GLU A 18 11.02 18.43 15.39
N THR A 19 11.99 17.56 15.68
CA THR A 19 13.41 17.87 15.54
C THR A 19 13.79 18.16 14.09
N ILE A 20 13.31 17.35 13.14
CA ILE A 20 13.52 17.56 11.71
C ILE A 20 12.96 18.91 11.29
N MET A 21 11.73 19.22 11.69
CA MET A 21 11.06 20.47 11.32
C MET A 21 11.78 21.69 11.93
N ARG A 22 12.13 21.65 13.19
CA ARG A 22 12.86 22.76 13.85
C ARG A 22 14.24 23.01 13.24
N HIS A 23 14.92 21.94 12.81
CA HIS A 23 16.26 22.06 12.23
C HIS A 23 16.24 22.59 10.79
N HIS A 24 15.32 22.08 9.96
CA HIS A 24 15.29 22.38 8.53
C HIS A 24 14.31 23.49 8.14
N PHE A 25 13.32 23.77 8.98
CA PHE A 25 12.23 24.76 8.74
C PHE A 25 11.92 25.57 9.99
N PRO A 26 12.92 26.31 10.55
CA PRO A 26 12.77 27.02 11.82
C PRO A 26 11.72 28.13 11.79
N GLU A 27 11.33 28.59 10.59
CA GLU A 27 10.29 29.59 10.38
C GLU A 27 8.85 29.01 10.46
N THR A 28 8.70 27.69 10.64
CA THR A 28 7.42 27.03 10.71
C THR A 28 6.99 26.89 12.19
N GLU A 29 5.84 27.44 12.52
CA GLU A 29 5.21 27.22 13.81
C GLU A 29 4.49 25.86 13.80
N LEU A 30 4.70 25.04 14.83
CA LEU A 30 4.23 23.66 14.89
C LEU A 30 3.21 23.46 16.01
N TYR A 31 2.10 22.83 15.67
CA TYR A 31 1.09 22.33 16.60
C TYR A 31 1.13 20.81 16.66
N HIS A 32 0.83 20.25 17.82
CA HIS A 32 1.00 18.83 18.11
C HIS A 32 -0.31 18.20 18.56
N TYR A 33 -0.65 17.05 17.94
CA TYR A 33 -1.84 16.26 18.25
C TYR A 33 -1.51 14.77 18.27
N ASN A 34 -2.36 13.97 18.92
CA ASN A 34 -2.15 12.53 19.04
C ASN A 34 -2.96 11.73 18.00
N SER A 35 -4.08 12.27 17.54
CA SER A 35 -4.95 11.57 16.60
C SER A 35 -5.72 12.52 15.69
N SER A 36 -6.26 11.97 14.60
CA SER A 36 -7.16 12.70 13.69
C SER A 36 -8.42 13.24 14.37
N ALA A 37 -8.87 12.60 15.45
CA ALA A 37 -10.07 13.00 16.19
C ALA A 37 -9.96 14.38 16.85
N GLU A 38 -8.74 14.85 17.09
CA GLU A 38 -8.49 16.18 17.67
C GLU A 38 -8.50 17.30 16.61
N ILE A 39 -8.52 16.94 15.32
CA ILE A 39 -8.43 17.88 14.22
C ILE A 39 -9.83 18.31 13.78
N THR A 40 -10.06 19.61 13.77
CA THR A 40 -11.30 20.22 13.28
C THR A 40 -11.05 21.07 12.03
N LEU A 41 -12.06 21.26 11.19
CA LEU A 41 -11.92 22.06 9.95
C LEU A 41 -11.48 23.51 10.22
N PRO A 42 -12.03 24.22 11.23
CA PRO A 42 -11.55 25.57 11.55
C PRO A 42 -10.07 25.63 11.90
N LEU A 43 -9.55 24.58 12.52
CA LEU A 43 -8.13 24.47 12.88
C LEU A 43 -7.24 24.33 11.63
N LEU A 44 -7.72 23.69 10.58
CA LEU A 44 -6.99 23.48 9.33
C LEU A 44 -6.94 24.73 8.43
N ASN A 45 -7.83 25.67 8.64
CA ASN A 45 -7.94 26.83 7.76
C ASN A 45 -6.64 27.65 7.61
N PRO A 46 -5.86 27.93 8.68
CA PRO A 46 -4.58 28.63 8.58
C PRO A 46 -3.39 27.70 8.32
N ILE A 47 -3.58 26.38 8.22
CA ILE A 47 -2.49 25.39 8.18
C ILE A 47 -1.97 25.19 6.76
N ASP A 48 -0.65 25.25 6.60
CA ASP A 48 0.03 24.98 5.34
C ASP A 48 0.31 23.49 5.14
N MET A 49 0.65 22.76 6.20
CA MET A 49 0.99 21.35 6.15
C MET A 49 0.60 20.53 7.38
N VAL A 50 0.38 19.25 7.16
CA VAL A 50 0.16 18.26 8.23
C VAL A 50 1.10 17.08 8.00
N LEU A 51 1.88 16.70 9.01
CA LEU A 51 2.66 15.47 9.07
C LEU A 51 1.92 14.50 9.99
N ALA A 52 1.40 13.41 9.46
CA ALA A 52 0.61 12.46 10.21
C ALA A 52 1.18 11.04 10.10
N GLU A 53 1.43 10.41 11.24
CA GLU A 53 1.79 9.00 11.32
C GLU A 53 0.53 8.13 11.33
N LEU A 54 0.48 7.11 10.47
CA LEU A 54 -0.58 6.11 10.50
C LEU A 54 -0.23 4.99 11.49
N PRO A 55 -1.21 4.47 12.24
CA PRO A 55 -1.00 3.33 13.14
C PRO A 55 -0.54 2.06 12.40
N CYS A 56 0.23 1.21 13.10
CA CYS A 56 0.64 -0.08 12.57
C CYS A 56 -0.48 -1.13 12.59
N ALA A 57 -1.39 -1.06 13.60
CA ALA A 57 -2.50 -1.99 13.70
C ALA A 57 -3.52 -1.74 12.58
N PRO A 58 -3.91 -2.79 11.81
CA PRO A 58 -4.74 -2.61 10.61
C PRO A 58 -6.11 -1.97 10.86
N GLU A 59 -6.75 -2.29 11.98
CA GLU A 59 -8.07 -1.71 12.34
C GLU A 59 -7.97 -0.24 12.69
N ASP A 60 -6.95 0.15 13.46
CA ASP A 60 -6.69 1.53 13.81
C ASP A 60 -6.27 2.34 12.58
N ALA A 61 -5.42 1.76 11.72
CA ALA A 61 -5.02 2.37 10.47
C ALA A 61 -6.22 2.63 9.54
N ARG A 62 -7.18 1.70 9.47
CA ARG A 62 -8.40 1.89 8.68
C ARG A 62 -9.20 3.07 9.21
N ARG A 63 -9.45 3.12 10.50
CA ARG A 63 -10.20 4.20 11.16
C ARG A 63 -9.56 5.56 10.95
N GLU A 64 -8.24 5.64 11.12
CA GLU A 64 -7.49 6.87 10.88
C GLU A 64 -7.52 7.27 9.38
N CYS A 65 -7.34 6.33 8.45
CA CYS A 65 -7.43 6.62 7.01
C CYS A 65 -8.81 7.13 6.60
N GLU A 66 -9.89 6.57 7.14
CA GLU A 66 -11.26 7.02 6.87
C GLU A 66 -11.51 8.44 7.43
N ALA A 67 -10.99 8.74 8.62
CA ALA A 67 -11.06 10.07 9.19
C ALA A 67 -10.27 11.10 8.37
N TYR A 68 -9.02 10.79 8.01
CA TYR A 68 -8.19 11.64 7.16
C TYR A 68 -8.78 11.83 5.77
N TYR A 69 -9.40 10.80 5.18
CA TYR A 69 -10.08 10.92 3.89
C TYR A 69 -11.08 12.08 3.87
N SER A 70 -11.85 12.22 4.93
CA SER A 70 -12.83 13.31 5.07
C SER A 70 -12.17 14.67 5.28
N LEU A 71 -11.10 14.74 6.09
CA LEU A 71 -10.37 15.98 6.37
C LEU A 71 -9.63 16.49 5.12
N VAL A 72 -8.92 15.61 4.42
CA VAL A 72 -8.21 15.95 3.17
C VAL A 72 -9.15 16.51 2.12
N ALA A 73 -10.34 15.90 1.95
CA ALA A 73 -11.33 16.35 0.99
C ALA A 73 -11.86 17.77 1.27
N GLN A 74 -11.88 18.16 2.55
CA GLN A 74 -12.44 19.43 3.00
C GLN A 74 -11.40 20.55 3.19
N ALA A 75 -10.10 20.19 3.16
CA ALA A 75 -8.99 21.12 3.32
C ALA A 75 -7.99 21.02 2.14
N PRO A 76 -8.38 21.38 0.92
CA PRO A 76 -7.55 21.22 -0.29
C PRO A 76 -6.33 22.14 -0.33
N GLY A 77 -6.28 23.15 0.56
CA GLY A 77 -5.12 24.06 0.71
C GLY A 77 -3.95 23.47 1.46
N VAL A 78 -4.18 22.44 2.26
CA VAL A 78 -3.20 21.83 3.16
C VAL A 78 -2.39 20.76 2.43
N HIS A 79 -1.07 20.75 2.62
CA HIS A 79 -0.21 19.66 2.19
C HIS A 79 -0.19 18.56 3.25
N TRP A 80 -0.79 17.43 2.95
CA TRP A 80 -0.84 16.27 3.84
C TRP A 80 0.30 15.31 3.57
N ILE A 81 1.16 15.08 4.53
CA ILE A 81 2.29 14.14 4.46
C ILE A 81 2.02 13.01 5.45
N PHE A 82 1.74 11.83 4.93
CA PHE A 82 1.46 10.64 5.74
C PHE A 82 2.70 9.75 5.85
N LEU A 83 3.07 9.41 7.07
CA LEU A 83 4.08 8.39 7.36
C LEU A 83 3.38 7.05 7.51
N VAL A 84 3.59 6.19 6.53
CA VAL A 84 2.79 4.98 6.32
C VAL A 84 3.62 3.74 6.68
N PRO A 85 3.15 2.91 7.63
CA PRO A 85 3.71 1.59 7.85
C PRO A 85 3.52 0.70 6.61
N ALA A 86 4.48 -0.17 6.32
CA ALA A 86 4.41 -1.07 5.16
C ALA A 86 3.12 -1.91 5.12
N ALA A 87 2.63 -2.35 6.29
CA ALA A 87 1.40 -3.12 6.42
C ALA A 87 0.14 -2.34 5.98
N SER A 88 0.14 -1.01 6.12
CA SER A 88 -1.01 -0.15 5.80
C SER A 88 -0.91 0.50 4.41
N PHE A 89 0.13 0.20 3.63
CA PHE A 89 0.40 0.87 2.35
C PHE A 89 -0.76 0.79 1.36
N ASN A 90 -1.29 -0.40 1.11
CA ASN A 90 -2.38 -0.57 0.14
C ASN A 90 -3.63 0.23 0.52
N MET A 91 -3.96 0.26 1.80
CA MET A 91 -5.09 1.01 2.33
C MET A 91 -4.86 2.52 2.22
N ALA A 92 -3.66 2.99 2.58
CA ALA A 92 -3.29 4.40 2.46
C ALA A 92 -3.36 4.88 1.00
N VAL A 93 -2.89 4.07 0.04
CA VAL A 93 -3.00 4.38 -1.40
C VAL A 93 -4.46 4.49 -1.83
N GLN A 94 -5.32 3.57 -1.41
CA GLN A 94 -6.74 3.57 -1.80
C GLN A 94 -7.50 4.78 -1.25
N LEU A 95 -7.25 5.17 0.00
CA LEU A 95 -8.03 6.18 0.70
C LEU A 95 -7.38 7.56 0.68
N LEU A 96 -6.06 7.64 0.74
CA LEU A 96 -5.35 8.91 0.99
C LEU A 96 -4.57 9.44 -0.22
N MET A 97 -4.39 8.67 -1.31
CA MET A 97 -3.66 9.16 -2.48
C MET A 97 -4.49 10.17 -3.26
N ARG A 98 -4.17 11.46 -3.07
CA ARG A 98 -4.84 12.62 -3.69
C ARG A 98 -3.80 13.67 -4.12
N PRO A 99 -4.19 14.68 -4.92
CA PRO A 99 -3.29 15.75 -5.33
C PRO A 99 -2.59 16.48 -4.18
N GLU A 100 -3.23 16.58 -3.03
CA GLU A 100 -2.76 17.30 -1.86
C GLU A 100 -1.92 16.43 -0.90
N THR A 101 -1.77 15.12 -1.21
CA THR A 101 -1.15 14.17 -0.29
C THR A 101 0.18 13.65 -0.79
N THR A 102 1.07 13.38 0.15
CA THR A 102 2.34 12.67 -0.04
C THR A 102 2.40 11.50 0.92
N LEU A 103 2.64 10.30 0.42
CA LEU A 103 2.79 9.08 1.22
C LEU A 103 4.28 8.74 1.35
N LEU A 104 4.81 8.79 2.56
CA LEU A 104 6.17 8.42 2.92
C LEU A 104 6.16 7.12 3.75
N SER A 105 7.26 6.38 3.73
CA SER A 105 7.45 5.26 4.64
C SER A 105 7.68 5.74 6.08
N THR A 106 7.22 5.01 7.11
CA THR A 106 7.67 5.22 8.49
C THR A 106 9.18 5.01 8.66
N ALA A 107 9.82 4.37 7.70
CA ALA A 107 11.27 4.19 7.62
C ALA A 107 11.95 5.14 6.60
N GLU A 108 11.26 6.21 6.20
CA GLU A 108 11.81 7.22 5.30
C GLU A 108 13.07 7.86 5.90
N PRO A 109 14.16 8.03 5.12
CA PRO A 109 15.30 8.82 5.56
C PRO A 109 14.88 10.27 5.84
N VAL A 110 15.61 10.93 6.74
CA VAL A 110 15.36 12.35 7.09
C VAL A 110 15.31 13.24 5.84
N GLU A 111 16.19 13.02 4.91
CA GLU A 111 16.26 13.75 3.63
C GLU A 111 14.98 13.62 2.81
N GLY A 112 14.33 12.44 2.85
CA GLY A 112 13.05 12.18 2.16
C GLY A 112 11.93 13.02 2.75
N VAL A 113 11.85 13.08 4.09
CA VAL A 113 10.86 13.91 4.80
C VAL A 113 11.12 15.40 4.51
N VAL A 114 12.37 15.84 4.61
CA VAL A 114 12.78 17.22 4.33
C VAL A 114 12.44 17.62 2.90
N ASN A 115 12.71 16.76 1.92
CA ASN A 115 12.39 17.02 0.52
C ASN A 115 10.89 17.12 0.28
N ALA A 116 10.08 16.23 0.87
CA ALA A 116 8.63 16.30 0.76
C ALA A 116 8.06 17.63 1.28
N VAL A 117 8.52 18.08 2.44
CA VAL A 117 8.13 19.38 3.01
C VAL A 117 8.60 20.55 2.13
N ARG A 118 9.85 20.52 1.66
CA ARG A 118 10.47 21.60 0.86
C ARG A 118 9.81 21.77 -0.50
N LEU A 119 9.52 20.66 -1.19
CA LEU A 119 8.91 20.67 -2.51
C LEU A 119 7.43 21.08 -2.45
N GLY A 120 6.78 20.83 -1.31
CA GLY A 120 5.38 21.14 -1.12
C GLY A 120 4.42 20.27 -1.95
N ARG A 121 3.12 20.49 -1.80
CA ARG A 121 2.07 19.66 -2.42
C ARG A 121 2.12 19.54 -3.94
N GLU A 122 2.66 20.54 -4.62
CA GLU A 122 2.64 20.59 -6.10
C GLU A 122 3.78 19.80 -6.73
N LYS A 123 4.93 19.74 -6.06
CA LYS A 123 6.18 19.17 -6.61
C LYS A 123 6.67 17.93 -5.88
N ALA A 124 6.18 17.65 -4.67
CA ALA A 124 6.57 16.46 -3.94
C ALA A 124 6.08 15.18 -4.65
N GLU A 125 6.90 14.14 -4.61
CA GLU A 125 6.47 12.81 -5.05
C GLU A 125 5.28 12.37 -4.20
N ARG A 126 4.22 11.86 -4.85
CA ARG A 126 3.00 11.45 -4.13
C ARG A 126 3.18 10.19 -3.31
N VAL A 127 4.10 9.32 -3.72
CA VAL A 127 4.41 8.07 -3.04
C VAL A 127 5.91 7.86 -3.04
N SER A 128 6.48 7.69 -1.86
CA SER A 128 7.91 7.42 -1.70
C SER A 128 8.33 6.11 -2.37
N GLN A 129 9.51 6.11 -2.97
CA GLN A 129 10.15 4.91 -3.52
C GLN A 129 10.34 3.82 -2.45
N MET A 130 10.53 4.19 -1.20
CA MET A 130 10.63 3.27 -0.06
C MET A 130 9.36 2.45 0.18
N LEU A 131 8.20 2.97 -0.21
CA LEU A 131 6.93 2.26 -0.12
C LEU A 131 6.65 1.40 -1.35
N VAL A 132 7.10 1.84 -2.52
CA VAL A 132 6.85 1.17 -3.80
C VAL A 132 7.84 0.02 -4.05
N THR A 133 9.10 0.23 -3.67
CA THR A 133 10.13 -0.80 -3.80
C THR A 133 10.03 -1.74 -2.61
N PRO A 134 9.72 -3.04 -2.82
CA PRO A 134 9.83 -4.00 -1.73
C PRO A 134 11.25 -3.94 -1.23
N ARG A 135 11.46 -3.58 0.04
CA ARG A 135 12.75 -3.66 0.68
C ARG A 135 13.32 -5.05 0.40
N GLN A 136 14.41 -5.09 -0.35
CA GLN A 136 15.35 -6.21 -0.21
C GLN A 136 15.84 -6.12 1.24
N ALA A 137 15.23 -6.95 2.07
CA ALA A 137 15.43 -6.97 3.48
C ALA A 137 16.92 -7.18 3.82
N GLN A 138 17.52 -6.13 4.37
CA GLN A 138 18.49 -6.31 5.42
C GLN A 138 17.74 -6.08 6.73
N GLU A 139 17.04 -7.11 7.15
CA GLU A 139 16.81 -7.40 8.56
C GLU A 139 16.47 -8.89 8.65
N LYS A 140 17.33 -9.58 9.39
CA LYS A 140 17.18 -10.95 9.81
C LYS A 140 15.92 -11.09 10.63
N GLU A 141 14.90 -11.70 10.04
CA GLU A 141 13.99 -12.62 10.71
C GLU A 141 13.50 -13.64 9.67
N PRO A 142 13.43 -14.91 9.98
CA PRO A 142 13.23 -15.97 9.04
C PRO A 142 11.74 -16.15 8.74
N ALA A 143 11.15 -15.26 7.98
CA ALA A 143 10.02 -15.63 7.15
C ALA A 143 10.60 -15.78 5.75
N SER A 144 10.98 -17.00 5.42
CA SER A 144 11.30 -17.44 4.09
C SER A 144 10.45 -16.66 3.09
N SER A 145 11.09 -15.83 2.25
CA SER A 145 10.52 -15.53 0.95
C SER A 145 10.38 -16.90 0.29
N VAL A 146 9.19 -17.45 0.39
CA VAL A 146 8.86 -18.75 -0.18
C VAL A 146 8.94 -18.57 -1.67
N MET A 147 10.15 -18.68 -2.22
CA MET A 147 10.34 -18.60 -3.64
C MET A 147 9.71 -19.86 -4.26
N LEU A 148 8.53 -19.65 -4.82
CA LEU A 148 7.88 -20.66 -5.64
C LEU A 148 8.80 -21.01 -6.80
N THR A 149 8.95 -22.28 -7.08
CA THR A 149 9.68 -22.74 -8.26
C THR A 149 8.92 -22.29 -9.53
N THR A 150 9.62 -22.22 -10.65
CA THR A 150 9.02 -21.87 -11.96
C THR A 150 7.83 -22.78 -12.30
N SER A 151 7.93 -24.09 -11.99
CA SER A 151 6.84 -25.04 -12.23
C SER A 151 5.65 -24.81 -11.29
N GLU A 152 5.88 -24.48 -10.02
CA GLU A 152 4.83 -24.14 -9.05
C GLU A 152 4.11 -22.85 -9.48
N LYS A 153 4.85 -21.81 -9.87
CA LYS A 153 4.28 -20.55 -10.39
C LYS A 153 3.43 -20.80 -11.63
N GLN A 154 3.89 -21.64 -12.55
CA GLN A 154 3.16 -21.96 -13.77
C GLN A 154 1.83 -22.67 -13.47
N VAL A 155 1.82 -23.63 -12.55
CA VAL A 155 0.59 -24.34 -12.15
C VAL A 155 -0.39 -23.39 -11.47
N LEU A 156 0.07 -22.57 -10.50
CA LEU A 156 -0.81 -21.60 -9.84
C LEU A 156 -1.35 -20.54 -10.78
N ARG A 157 -0.55 -20.10 -11.76
CA ARG A 157 -0.99 -19.16 -12.81
C ARG A 157 -2.13 -19.74 -13.65
N LEU A 158 -2.02 -20.99 -14.07
CA LEU A 158 -3.05 -21.65 -14.88
C LEU A 158 -4.32 -21.90 -14.06
N LEU A 159 -4.18 -22.29 -12.78
CA LEU A 159 -5.32 -22.39 -11.87
C LEU A 159 -6.03 -21.04 -11.68
N GLY A 160 -5.27 -19.95 -11.57
CA GLY A 160 -5.80 -18.59 -11.50
C GLY A 160 -6.55 -18.13 -12.75
N LYS A 161 -6.23 -18.71 -13.91
CA LYS A 161 -6.96 -18.53 -15.17
C LYS A 161 -8.19 -19.42 -15.28
N GLY A 162 -8.53 -20.21 -14.25
CA GLY A 162 -9.69 -21.11 -14.23
C GLY A 162 -9.47 -22.49 -14.85
N TRP A 163 -8.21 -22.86 -15.17
CA TRP A 163 -7.91 -24.18 -15.72
C TRP A 163 -7.98 -25.26 -14.64
N GLY A 164 -8.57 -26.40 -14.96
CA GLY A 164 -8.57 -27.56 -14.09
C GLY A 164 -7.28 -28.37 -14.15
N ILE A 165 -7.00 -29.18 -13.11
CA ILE A 165 -5.78 -30.02 -13.02
C ILE A 165 -5.59 -30.89 -14.27
N ASN A 166 -6.65 -31.50 -14.80
CA ASN A 166 -6.59 -32.35 -15.99
C ASN A 166 -6.19 -31.57 -17.24
N GLN A 167 -6.73 -30.39 -17.43
CA GLN A 167 -6.41 -29.50 -18.55
C GLN A 167 -4.98 -29.02 -18.49
N ILE A 168 -4.51 -28.65 -17.28
CA ILE A 168 -3.11 -28.23 -17.05
C ILE A 168 -2.16 -29.39 -17.33
N ALA A 169 -2.48 -30.60 -16.88
CA ALA A 169 -1.68 -31.79 -17.13
C ALA A 169 -1.54 -32.08 -18.62
N GLN A 170 -2.63 -32.01 -19.36
CA GLN A 170 -2.63 -32.20 -20.81
C GLN A 170 -1.82 -31.12 -21.52
N MET A 171 -2.01 -29.85 -21.16
CA MET A 171 -1.31 -28.71 -21.75
C MET A 171 0.21 -28.75 -21.50
N LEU A 172 0.62 -29.11 -20.27
CA LEU A 172 2.03 -29.18 -19.89
C LEU A 172 2.68 -30.54 -20.20
N LYS A 173 1.93 -31.48 -20.78
CA LYS A 173 2.36 -32.86 -21.06
C LYS A 173 2.92 -33.56 -19.81
N LYS A 174 2.26 -33.40 -18.69
CA LYS A 174 2.59 -33.98 -17.39
C LYS A 174 1.43 -34.82 -16.86
N SER A 175 1.70 -35.68 -15.87
CA SER A 175 0.64 -36.44 -15.21
C SER A 175 -0.18 -35.56 -14.26
N ASN A 176 -1.44 -35.91 -14.04
CA ASN A 176 -2.29 -35.24 -13.03
C ASN A 176 -1.66 -35.30 -11.63
N LYS A 177 -1.00 -36.43 -11.34
CA LYS A 177 -0.27 -36.62 -10.07
C LYS A 177 0.87 -35.59 -9.94
N THR A 178 1.59 -35.31 -11.01
CA THR A 178 2.67 -34.31 -11.04
C THR A 178 2.12 -32.90 -10.82
N ILE A 179 1.03 -32.52 -11.49
CA ILE A 179 0.41 -31.21 -11.35
C ILE A 179 -0.15 -31.02 -9.94
N SER A 180 -0.83 -32.03 -9.39
CA SER A 180 -1.33 -32.01 -8.02
C SER A 180 -0.20 -31.91 -6.99
N ALA A 181 0.91 -32.60 -7.20
CA ALA A 181 2.09 -32.52 -6.34
C ALA A 181 2.70 -31.11 -6.37
N GLN A 182 2.82 -30.48 -7.54
CA GLN A 182 3.32 -29.10 -7.68
C GLN A 182 2.39 -28.09 -7.02
N LYS A 183 1.07 -28.24 -7.20
CA LYS A 183 0.07 -27.42 -6.49
C LYS A 183 0.23 -27.54 -4.96
N ASN A 184 0.26 -28.76 -4.45
CA ASN A 184 0.37 -29.02 -2.99
C ASN A 184 1.71 -28.54 -2.43
N SER A 185 2.80 -28.64 -3.20
CA SER A 185 4.10 -28.11 -2.82
C SER A 185 4.06 -26.58 -2.70
N ALA A 186 3.47 -25.90 -3.69
CA ALA A 186 3.28 -24.47 -3.65
C ALA A 186 2.43 -24.03 -2.45
N MET A 187 1.32 -24.72 -2.19
CA MET A 187 0.44 -24.43 -1.04
C MET A 187 1.19 -24.57 0.29
N ARG A 188 1.99 -25.62 0.46
CA ARG A 188 2.83 -25.81 1.68
C ARG A 188 3.83 -24.68 1.84
N ARG A 189 4.51 -24.29 0.75
CA ARG A 189 5.49 -23.18 0.78
C ARG A 189 4.82 -21.87 1.17
N LEU A 190 3.61 -21.62 0.69
CA LEU A 190 2.83 -20.42 0.99
C LEU A 190 2.05 -20.53 2.31
N SER A 191 2.20 -21.63 3.06
CA SER A 191 1.47 -21.92 4.31
C SER A 191 -0.05 -21.89 4.15
N LEU A 192 -0.57 -22.26 2.97
CA LEU A 192 -1.99 -22.29 2.67
C LEU A 192 -2.59 -23.63 3.05
N ARG A 193 -3.72 -23.62 3.75
CA ARG A 193 -4.35 -24.82 4.33
C ARG A 193 -5.36 -25.51 3.40
N GLY A 194 -5.82 -24.83 2.35
CA GLY A 194 -6.82 -25.39 1.45
C GLY A 194 -6.96 -24.64 0.14
N ASN A 195 -7.77 -25.18 -0.76
CA ASN A 195 -7.99 -24.60 -2.08
C ASN A 195 -8.60 -23.18 -2.00
N ALA A 196 -9.50 -22.93 -1.03
CA ALA A 196 -10.08 -21.60 -0.86
C ALA A 196 -9.03 -20.55 -0.54
N GLU A 197 -8.10 -20.84 0.38
CA GLU A 197 -6.99 -19.96 0.70
C GLU A 197 -6.03 -19.79 -0.49
N MET A 198 -5.82 -20.86 -1.26
CA MET A 198 -5.01 -20.80 -2.48
C MET A 198 -5.61 -19.83 -3.51
N TYR A 199 -6.89 -19.92 -3.80
CA TYR A 199 -7.55 -19.01 -4.74
C TYR A 199 -7.60 -17.57 -4.20
N ALA A 200 -7.81 -17.39 -2.91
CA ALA A 200 -7.74 -16.08 -2.27
C ALA A 200 -6.34 -15.47 -2.41
N TRP A 201 -5.28 -16.28 -2.21
CA TRP A 201 -3.90 -15.83 -2.41
C TRP A 201 -3.61 -15.50 -3.89
N ILE A 202 -4.03 -16.33 -4.85
CA ILE A 202 -3.87 -16.08 -6.29
C ILE A 202 -4.53 -14.74 -6.68
N SER A 203 -5.69 -14.44 -6.11
CA SER A 203 -6.44 -13.19 -6.37
C SER A 203 -5.94 -12.00 -5.57
N SER A 204 -5.03 -12.20 -4.62
CA SER A 204 -4.41 -11.12 -3.87
C SER A 204 -3.42 -10.33 -4.74
N LEU A 205 -3.16 -9.08 -4.35
CA LEU A 205 -2.19 -8.23 -5.06
C LEU A 205 -0.80 -8.89 -5.13
N GLN A 206 -0.39 -9.59 -4.07
CA GLN A 206 0.85 -10.34 -4.02
C GLN A 206 0.84 -11.51 -5.01
N GLY A 207 -0.21 -12.32 -5.00
CA GLY A 207 -0.36 -13.45 -5.93
C GLY A 207 -0.41 -13.01 -7.39
N LEU A 208 -1.15 -11.94 -7.68
CA LEU A 208 -1.23 -11.36 -9.03
C LEU A 208 0.14 -10.88 -9.54
N LYS A 209 0.95 -10.25 -8.68
CA LYS A 209 2.33 -9.85 -8.99
C LYS A 209 3.25 -11.05 -9.18
N GLU A 210 3.28 -11.98 -8.22
CA GLU A 210 4.14 -13.17 -8.24
C GLU A 210 3.88 -14.08 -9.44
N LEU A 211 2.62 -14.19 -9.85
CA LEU A 211 2.18 -15.01 -10.96
C LEU A 211 2.09 -14.26 -12.30
N ASN A 212 2.42 -12.97 -12.32
CA ASN A 212 2.32 -12.12 -13.53
C ASN A 212 0.91 -12.10 -14.17
N LEU A 213 -0.13 -11.99 -13.32
CA LEU A 213 -1.53 -11.99 -13.75
C LEU A 213 -2.14 -10.58 -13.86
N LEU A 214 -1.39 -9.53 -13.52
CA LEU A 214 -1.88 -8.15 -13.50
C LEU A 214 -2.35 -7.63 -14.87
N SER A 215 -1.76 -8.12 -15.96
CA SER A 215 -2.17 -7.75 -17.33
C SER A 215 -3.54 -8.29 -17.73
N LEU A 216 -3.95 -9.42 -17.16
CA LEU A 216 -5.22 -10.08 -17.49
C LEU A 216 -6.43 -9.39 -16.83
N HIS A 217 -6.25 -8.73 -15.69
CA HIS A 217 -7.33 -7.98 -15.06
C HIS A 217 -7.66 -6.68 -15.81
N LYS A 218 -6.70 -6.11 -16.53
CA LYS A 218 -6.96 -4.96 -17.40
C LYS A 218 -7.81 -5.34 -18.61
N GLU A 219 -7.47 -6.44 -19.29
CA GLU A 219 -8.22 -6.92 -20.47
C GLU A 219 -9.65 -7.34 -20.12
N GLN A 220 -9.88 -7.98 -18.95
CA GLN A 220 -11.23 -8.35 -18.51
C GLN A 220 -12.06 -7.13 -18.07
N ALA A 221 -11.46 -6.09 -17.53
CA ALA A 221 -12.16 -4.86 -17.16
C ALA A 221 -12.58 -4.07 -18.41
N GLU A 222 -11.75 -4.04 -19.44
CA GLU A 222 -12.06 -3.41 -20.75
C GLU A 222 -13.16 -4.18 -21.49
N TRP A 223 -13.11 -5.52 -21.52
CA TRP A 223 -14.14 -6.37 -22.11
C TRP A 223 -15.52 -6.21 -21.45
N ASN A 224 -15.57 -6.11 -20.13
CA ASN A 224 -16.82 -5.90 -19.41
C ASN A 224 -17.44 -4.49 -19.61
N THR A 225 -16.63 -3.51 -19.97
CA THR A 225 -17.11 -2.15 -20.29
C THR A 225 -17.65 -2.07 -21.73
N GLU A 226 -17.06 -2.78 -22.66
CA GLU A 226 -17.54 -2.84 -24.06
C GLU A 226 -18.85 -3.62 -24.19
N SER A 227 -18.98 -4.76 -23.49
CA SER A 227 -20.20 -5.58 -23.52
C SER A 227 -21.42 -4.88 -22.91
N LYS A 228 -21.24 -3.92 -22.00
CA LYS A 228 -22.36 -3.11 -21.44
C LYS A 228 -22.82 -2.00 -22.38
N ASN A 229 -21.98 -1.55 -23.30
CA ASN A 229 -22.33 -0.49 -24.25
C ASN A 229 -23.03 -1.02 -25.51
N GLU A 230 -22.91 -2.30 -25.82
CA GLU A 230 -23.62 -2.92 -26.95
C GLU A 230 -25.07 -3.33 -26.64
N THR A 231 -25.43 -3.45 -25.36
CA THR A 231 -26.81 -3.83 -24.95
C THR A 231 -27.74 -2.63 -24.81
N LEU A 232 -27.30 -1.41 -25.11
CA LEU A 232 -28.07 -0.14 -25.00
C LEU A 232 -28.23 0.58 -26.35
N ARG A 233 -28.16 -0.16 -27.47
CA ARG A 233 -28.54 0.35 -28.80
C ARG A 233 -29.68 -0.44 -29.38
#